data_4e5244949f4bd91bc5b848eeced86b09
#
_entry.id   4e5244949f4bd91bc5b848eeced86b09
#
_cell.length_a   1.000
_cell.length_b   1.000
_cell.length_c   1.000
_cell.angle_alpha   90.00
_cell.angle_beta   90.00
_cell.angle_gamma   90.00
#
_symmetry.space_group_name_H-M   'P 1'
#
loop_
_entity.id
_entity.type
_entity.pdbx_description
1 polymer ?
#
loop_
_entity_poly.entity_id
_entity_poly.type
_entity_poly.pdbx_seq_one_letter_code
_entity_poly.pdbx_strand_id
1 'polypeptide(L)'
;MGRLAGYRYREIVRRLKELGLRFHRQAAGSHEIWFNEALRRYTTIPNHPGDMPEGTLRAILRQGGVELHEFLDEETEDKDGASAI
;
A
#
# COMPACT_ATOMS: atom_id res chain seq x y z
N MET A 1 6.70 17.57 -5.62
CA MET A 1 7.09 16.26 -5.82
C MET A 1 7.01 15.45 -4.54
N GLY A 2 6.28 14.47 -4.55
CA GLY A 2 6.04 13.74 -3.36
C GLY A 2 6.77 12.42 -3.34
N ARG A 3 6.96 11.89 -2.16
CA ARG A 3 7.63 10.60 -1.99
C ARG A 3 6.75 9.44 -2.45
N LEU A 4 5.47 9.71 -2.70
CA LEU A 4 4.54 8.68 -3.17
C LEU A 4 4.33 8.74 -4.68
N ALA A 5 5.11 9.54 -5.39
CA ALA A 5 4.99 9.62 -6.84
C ALA A 5 5.60 8.40 -7.49
N GLY A 6 5.01 7.97 -8.60
CA GLY A 6 5.61 6.94 -9.44
C GLY A 6 5.31 5.50 -9.05
N TYR A 7 4.46 5.29 -8.09
CA TYR A 7 4.08 3.93 -7.71
C TYR A 7 2.96 3.42 -8.59
N ARG A 8 3.05 2.16 -8.98
CA ARG A 8 2.03 1.50 -9.77
C ARG A 8 1.29 0.49 -8.92
N TYR A 9 0.13 0.09 -9.40
CA TYR A 9 -0.73 -0.84 -8.67
C TYR A 9 0.06 -2.05 -8.14
N ARG A 10 0.85 -2.68 -9.00
CA ARG A 10 1.56 -3.90 -8.59
C ARG A 10 2.53 -3.64 -7.43
N GLU A 11 3.22 -2.52 -7.49
CA GLU A 11 4.15 -2.19 -6.42
C GLU A 11 3.42 -1.91 -5.12
N ILE A 12 2.29 -1.22 -5.24
CA ILE A 12 1.52 -0.84 -4.07
C ILE A 12 0.98 -2.08 -3.36
N VAL A 13 0.34 -2.98 -4.12
CA VAL A 13 -0.25 -4.16 -3.48
C VAL A 13 0.82 -5.10 -2.97
N ARG A 14 1.96 -5.18 -3.65
CA ARG A 14 3.05 -5.99 -3.13
C ARG A 14 3.49 -5.50 -1.76
N ARG A 15 3.67 -4.19 -1.65
CA ARG A 15 4.10 -3.62 -0.38
C ARG A 15 3.04 -3.78 0.70
N LEU A 16 1.78 -3.55 0.33
CA LEU A 16 0.71 -3.68 1.32
C LEU A 16 0.55 -5.11 1.80
N LYS A 17 0.77 -6.09 0.93
CA LYS A 17 0.76 -7.48 1.37
C LYS A 17 1.85 -7.75 2.39
N GLU A 18 3.03 -7.18 2.18
CA GLU A 18 4.10 -7.33 3.14
C GLU A 18 3.75 -6.71 4.48
N LEU A 19 2.89 -5.71 4.46
CA LEU A 19 2.47 -5.03 5.68
C LEU A 19 1.23 -5.66 6.31
N GLY A 20 0.76 -6.77 5.73
CA GLY A 20 -0.33 -7.51 6.35
C GLY A 20 -1.70 -7.28 5.75
N LEU A 21 -1.80 -6.48 4.69
CA LEU A 21 -3.08 -6.31 4.03
C LEU A 21 -3.29 -7.44 3.03
N ARG A 22 -4.55 -7.69 2.70
CA ARG A 22 -4.87 -8.74 1.75
C ARG A 22 -6.10 -8.35 0.95
N PHE A 23 -6.18 -8.92 -0.23
CA PHE A 23 -7.32 -8.71 -1.11
C PHE A 23 -8.57 -9.27 -0.45
N HIS A 24 -9.65 -8.48 -0.43
CA HIS A 24 -10.90 -8.91 0.16
C HIS A 24 -11.92 -9.26 -0.91
N ARG A 25 -12.21 -8.32 -1.82
CA ARG A 25 -13.14 -8.61 -2.89
C ARG A 25 -13.05 -7.54 -3.97
N GLN A 26 -13.58 -7.89 -5.12
CA GLN A 26 -13.69 -6.95 -6.22
C GLN A 26 -14.91 -6.07 -6.00
N ALA A 27 -14.76 -4.79 -6.28
CA ALA A 27 -15.88 -3.86 -6.22
C ALA A 27 -16.19 -3.37 -7.63
N ALA A 28 -16.97 -2.33 -7.75
CA ALA A 28 -17.40 -1.82 -9.04
C ALA A 28 -16.20 -1.36 -9.85
N GLY A 29 -16.27 -1.61 -11.17
CA GLY A 29 -15.21 -1.18 -12.07
C GLY A 29 -13.88 -1.85 -11.73
N SER A 30 -12.83 -1.08 -11.71
CA SER A 30 -11.51 -1.61 -11.42
C SER A 30 -11.15 -1.52 -9.94
N HIS A 31 -12.10 -1.16 -9.10
CA HIS A 31 -11.83 -0.98 -7.67
C HIS A 31 -11.78 -2.31 -6.95
N GLU A 32 -10.81 -2.46 -6.06
CA GLU A 32 -10.65 -3.64 -5.23
C GLU A 32 -10.69 -3.22 -3.78
N ILE A 33 -11.34 -4.05 -2.96
CA ILE A 33 -11.38 -3.79 -1.53
C ILE A 33 -10.32 -4.66 -0.88
N TRP A 34 -9.45 -4.04 -0.11
CA TRP A 34 -8.38 -4.72 0.60
C TRP A 34 -8.58 -4.55 2.09
N PHE A 35 -8.12 -5.52 2.86
CA PHE A 35 -8.38 -5.58 4.30
C PHE A 35 -7.08 -5.62 5.07
N ASN A 36 -6.99 -4.75 6.07
CA ASN A 36 -5.89 -4.75 7.04
C ASN A 36 -6.40 -5.48 8.28
N GLU A 37 -5.98 -6.72 8.42
CA GLU A 37 -6.51 -7.55 9.48
C GLU A 37 -6.10 -7.05 10.85
N ALA A 38 -4.87 -6.58 10.99
CA ALA A 38 -4.38 -6.14 12.29
C ALA A 38 -5.21 -5.00 12.86
N LEU A 39 -5.62 -4.07 12.00
CA LEU A 39 -6.37 -2.92 12.44
C LEU A 39 -7.85 -3.01 12.11
N ARG A 40 -8.24 -4.06 11.38
CA ARG A 40 -9.63 -4.31 10.99
C ARG A 40 -10.19 -3.15 10.19
N ARG A 41 -9.42 -2.71 9.22
CA ARG A 41 -9.79 -1.58 8.38
C ARG A 41 -9.75 -1.99 6.92
N TYR A 42 -10.62 -1.39 6.14
CA TYR A 42 -10.67 -1.63 4.69
C TYR A 42 -10.16 -0.42 3.94
N THR A 43 -9.59 -0.69 2.78
CA THR A 43 -9.21 0.40 1.88
C THR A 43 -9.56 -0.03 0.46
N THR A 44 -9.80 0.96 -0.39
CA THR A 44 -10.17 0.71 -1.78
C THR A 44 -8.98 1.07 -2.67
N ILE A 45 -8.57 0.13 -3.50
CA ILE A 45 -7.43 0.31 -4.38
C ILE A 45 -7.88 0.17 -5.82
N PRO A 46 -7.75 1.22 -6.63
CA PRO A 46 -8.08 1.11 -8.06
C PRO A 46 -6.98 0.38 -8.80
N ASN A 47 -7.36 -0.61 -9.57
CA ASN A 47 -6.39 -1.38 -10.36
C ASN A 47 -6.35 -0.81 -11.77
N HIS A 48 -5.67 0.31 -11.92
CA HIS A 48 -5.53 0.98 -13.21
C HIS A 48 -4.11 0.86 -13.71
N PRO A 49 -3.90 0.86 -15.01
CA PRO A 49 -2.54 0.92 -15.54
C PRO A 49 -1.91 2.29 -15.26
N GLY A 50 -0.60 2.32 -15.24
CA GLY A 50 0.11 3.57 -15.04
C GLY A 50 0.32 3.90 -13.58
N ASP A 51 0.86 5.08 -13.37
CA ASP A 51 1.20 5.51 -12.02
C ASP A 51 -0.07 5.87 -11.24
N MET A 52 -0.06 5.49 -9.97
CA MET A 52 -1.14 5.86 -9.07
C MET A 52 -0.97 7.33 -8.67
N PRO A 53 -2.02 8.15 -8.80
CA PRO A 53 -1.91 9.53 -8.33
C PRO A 53 -1.55 9.56 -6.85
N GLU A 54 -0.69 10.49 -6.48
CA GLU A 54 -0.22 10.56 -5.10
C GLU A 54 -1.35 10.72 -4.10
N GLY A 55 -2.32 11.56 -4.42
CA GLY A 55 -3.44 11.76 -3.51
C GLY A 55 -4.24 10.50 -3.30
N THR A 56 -4.40 9.71 -4.37
CA THR A 56 -5.10 8.45 -4.27
C THR A 56 -4.33 7.47 -3.39
N LEU A 57 -3.03 7.38 -3.60
CA LEU A 57 -2.21 6.48 -2.79
C LEU A 57 -2.23 6.90 -1.33
N ARG A 58 -2.16 8.20 -1.07
CA ARG A 58 -2.22 8.69 0.30
C ARG A 58 -3.53 8.31 0.97
N ALA A 59 -4.64 8.40 0.22
CA ALA A 59 -5.94 8.01 0.76
C ALA A 59 -6.00 6.51 1.03
N ILE A 60 -5.40 5.71 0.15
CA ILE A 60 -5.34 4.26 0.33
C ILE A 60 -4.65 3.93 1.65
N LEU A 61 -3.50 4.55 1.88
CA LEU A 61 -2.74 4.28 3.09
C LEU A 61 -3.52 4.72 4.32
N ARG A 62 -4.12 5.91 4.26
CA ARG A 62 -4.88 6.41 5.41
C ARG A 62 -6.05 5.50 5.73
N GLN A 63 -6.82 5.10 4.72
CA GLN A 63 -7.96 4.24 4.94
C GLN A 63 -7.55 2.89 5.49
N GLY A 64 -6.44 2.36 5.01
CA GLY A 64 -5.95 1.07 5.45
C GLY A 64 -5.21 1.09 6.75
N GLY A 65 -4.98 2.28 7.31
CA GLY A 65 -4.27 2.37 8.58
C GLY A 65 -2.78 2.15 8.46
N VAL A 66 -2.21 2.44 7.29
CA VAL A 66 -0.78 2.26 7.05
C VAL A 66 -0.10 3.61 7.14
N GLU A 67 0.90 3.70 8.02
CA GLU A 67 1.66 4.93 8.14
C GLU A 67 2.57 5.10 6.93
N LEU A 68 2.78 6.35 6.56
CA LEU A 68 3.61 6.65 5.41
C LEU A 68 4.99 6.02 5.55
N HIS A 69 5.60 6.13 6.72
CA HIS A 69 6.94 5.61 6.90
C HIS A 69 6.96 4.08 6.76
N GLU A 70 5.90 3.40 7.14
CA GLU A 70 5.84 1.96 6.99
C GLU A 70 5.85 1.57 5.51
N PHE A 71 5.08 2.29 4.73
CA PHE A 71 5.00 2.00 3.31
C PHE A 71 6.34 2.26 2.61
N LEU A 72 7.03 3.29 3.04
CA LEU A 72 8.28 3.70 2.39
C LEU A 72 9.52 2.99 2.93
N ASP A 73 9.40 2.20 3.97
CA ASP A 73 10.53 1.61 4.66
C ASP A 73 10.98 0.27 4.12
N GLU A 74 10.50 -0.12 2.97
CA GLU A 74 10.77 -1.44 2.46
C GLU A 74 12.26 -1.75 2.42
N GLU A 75 13.03 -0.86 1.82
CA GLU A 75 14.47 -1.10 1.70
C GLU A 75 15.18 -0.88 3.01
N THR A 76 14.69 0.05 3.79
CA THR A 76 15.26 0.30 5.09
C THR A 76 15.15 -0.93 5.97
N GLU A 77 14.02 -1.61 5.87
CA GLU A 77 13.84 -2.84 6.63
C GLU A 77 14.92 -3.86 6.30
N ASP A 78 15.19 -4.01 5.02
CA ASP A 78 16.21 -4.97 4.61
C ASP A 78 17.55 -4.62 5.21
N LYS A 79 17.89 -3.36 5.16
CA LYS A 79 19.16 -2.92 5.72
C LYS A 79 19.18 -3.09 7.20
N ASP A 80 18.08 -2.78 7.86
CA ASP A 80 18.04 -2.92 9.31
C ASP A 80 18.25 -4.35 9.70
N GLY A 81 17.64 -5.26 8.98
CA GLY A 81 17.84 -6.66 9.25
C GLY A 81 19.31 -7.02 9.18
N ALA A 82 19.98 -6.51 8.17
CA ALA A 82 21.38 -6.80 8.02
C ALA A 82 22.19 -6.14 9.11
N SER A 83 21.86 -4.91 9.45
CA SER A 83 22.67 -4.18 10.39
C SER A 83 22.37 -4.52 11.82
N ALA A 84 21.23 -5.11 12.07
CA ALA A 84 20.90 -5.47 13.44
C ALA A 84 21.81 -6.58 13.95
N ILE A 85 22.50 -7.16 13.07
CA ILE A 85 23.45 -8.21 13.45
C ILE A 85 24.75 -7.60 13.97
#